data_b6c4a3b2d9c2bcf5153bea7ce162c3c2
#
_entry.id   b6c4a3b2d9c2bcf5153bea7ce162c3c2
#
_cell.length_a   1.000
_cell.length_b   1.000
_cell.length_c   1.000
_cell.angle_alpha   90.00
_cell.angle_beta   90.00
_cell.angle_gamma   90.00
#
_symmetry.space_group_name_H-M   'P 1'
#
loop_
_entity.id
_entity.type
_entity.pdbx_description
1 polymer ?
#
loop_
_entity_poly.entity_id
_entity_poly.type
_entity_poly.pdbx_seq_one_letter_code
_entity_poly.pdbx_strand_id
1 'polypeptide(L)'
;MRKTLLFIAGATLSAAAFAASPAFAAQAAAPAGDVAKGKASFERTGCWQCHGHQGQGGREGPRIASPVPLAWPAFSAFVRTTRADMPPYTENVLSNQELADIYAYVRSIPPAPDFKTIPMLNGMMTTASAQR
;
A
#
# COMPACT_ATOMS: atom_id res chain seq x y z
N MET A 1 -37.78 -65.89 18.60
CA MET A 1 -37.42 -65.23 17.35
C MET A 1 -37.61 -63.73 17.52
N ARG A 2 -36.56 -63.02 17.89
CA ARG A 2 -36.55 -61.53 18.03
C ARG A 2 -35.79 -60.92 16.87
N LYS A 3 -36.48 -60.16 16.04
CA LYS A 3 -35.88 -59.42 14.92
C LYS A 3 -35.44 -58.07 15.44
N THR A 4 -34.12 -57.81 15.44
CA THR A 4 -33.52 -56.52 15.78
C THR A 4 -33.45 -55.68 14.54
N LEU A 5 -34.17 -54.56 14.48
CA LEU A 5 -34.04 -53.54 13.44
C LEU A 5 -32.88 -52.62 13.80
N LEU A 6 -31.88 -52.55 12.90
CA LEU A 6 -30.75 -51.61 12.98
C LEU A 6 -31.17 -50.33 12.25
N PHE A 7 -31.29 -49.21 12.98
CA PHE A 7 -31.46 -47.89 12.39
C PHE A 7 -30.07 -47.30 12.11
N ILE A 8 -29.71 -47.10 10.82
CA ILE A 8 -28.54 -46.39 10.41
C ILE A 8 -28.93 -44.91 10.28
N ALA A 9 -28.48 -44.10 11.24
CA ALA A 9 -28.61 -42.64 11.16
C ALA A 9 -27.52 -42.09 10.23
N GLY A 10 -27.93 -41.66 9.05
CA GLY A 10 -27.05 -40.95 8.11
C GLY A 10 -26.84 -39.51 8.56
N ALA A 11 -25.64 -39.18 9.01
CA ALA A 11 -25.23 -37.79 9.27
C ALA A 11 -24.84 -37.08 7.93
N THR A 12 -25.70 -36.20 7.43
CA THR A 12 -25.39 -35.34 6.30
C THR A 12 -24.54 -34.17 6.79
N LEU A 13 -23.26 -34.19 6.43
CA LEU A 13 -22.35 -33.05 6.62
C LEU A 13 -22.75 -31.97 5.62
N SER A 14 -23.43 -30.90 6.05
CA SER A 14 -23.66 -29.70 5.27
C SER A 14 -22.37 -28.87 5.23
N ALA A 15 -21.64 -28.91 4.13
CA ALA A 15 -20.54 -27.99 3.86
C ALA A 15 -21.12 -26.60 3.59
N ALA A 16 -21.10 -25.71 4.57
CA ALA A 16 -21.39 -24.29 4.39
C ALA A 16 -20.25 -23.66 3.58
N ALA A 17 -20.46 -23.44 2.29
CA ALA A 17 -19.56 -22.65 1.46
C ALA A 17 -19.64 -21.18 1.93
N PHE A 18 -18.61 -20.68 2.59
CA PHE A 18 -18.43 -19.28 2.86
C PHE A 18 -18.15 -18.58 1.53
N ALA A 19 -19.19 -18.13 0.85
CA ALA A 19 -19.06 -17.21 -0.27
C ALA A 19 -18.58 -15.86 0.30
N ALA A 20 -17.31 -15.51 0.08
CA ALA A 20 -16.78 -14.19 0.44
C ALA A 20 -17.62 -13.13 -0.26
N SER A 21 -18.33 -12.30 0.52
CA SER A 21 -19.18 -11.24 -0.02
C SER A 21 -18.36 -10.28 -0.88
N PRO A 22 -18.79 -9.94 -2.11
CA PRO A 22 -18.06 -9.01 -2.99
C PRO A 22 -17.85 -7.62 -2.38
N ALA A 23 -18.67 -7.23 -1.41
CA ALA A 23 -18.51 -5.98 -0.65
C ALA A 23 -17.19 -5.90 0.13
N PHE A 24 -16.62 -7.01 0.59
CA PHE A 24 -15.36 -7.01 1.32
C PHE A 24 -14.15 -6.79 0.39
N ALA A 25 -14.23 -7.29 -0.84
CA ALA A 25 -13.20 -7.06 -1.85
C ALA A 25 -13.20 -5.61 -2.38
N ALA A 26 -14.37 -4.98 -2.48
CA ALA A 26 -14.50 -3.59 -2.91
C ALA A 26 -13.91 -2.60 -1.89
N GLN A 27 -13.92 -2.91 -0.60
CA GLN A 27 -13.32 -2.07 0.45
C GLN A 27 -11.78 -2.18 0.50
N ALA A 28 -11.20 -3.23 -0.07
CA ALA A 28 -9.75 -3.43 -0.14
C ALA A 28 -9.08 -2.69 -1.30
N ALA A 29 -9.83 -2.30 -2.33
CA ALA A 29 -9.34 -1.58 -3.48
C ALA A 29 -9.29 -0.06 -3.20
N ALA A 30 -8.25 0.61 -3.73
CA ALA A 30 -8.21 2.06 -3.72
C ALA A 30 -9.36 2.61 -4.59
N PRO A 31 -10.00 3.72 -4.19
CA PRO A 31 -10.85 4.48 -5.11
C PRO A 31 -10.07 4.89 -6.35
N ALA A 32 -10.77 5.13 -7.46
CA ALA A 32 -10.14 5.67 -8.65
C ALA A 32 -9.49 7.01 -8.33
N GLY A 33 -8.21 7.17 -8.64
CA GLY A 33 -7.42 8.37 -8.38
C GLY A 33 -6.84 8.94 -9.67
N ASP A 34 -6.71 10.26 -9.70
CA ASP A 34 -6.10 11.04 -10.80
C ASP A 34 -4.63 11.34 -10.45
N VAL A 35 -3.70 10.89 -11.29
CA VAL A 35 -2.26 11.04 -11.06
C VAL A 35 -1.82 12.51 -11.04
N ALA A 36 -2.37 13.35 -11.92
CA ALA A 36 -1.99 14.76 -12.00
C ALA A 36 -2.50 15.55 -10.80
N LYS A 37 -3.75 15.31 -10.38
CA LYS A 37 -4.32 15.89 -9.16
C LYS A 37 -3.60 15.37 -7.92
N GLY A 38 -3.22 14.10 -7.91
CA GLY A 38 -2.45 13.49 -6.85
C GLY A 38 -1.09 14.14 -6.66
N LYS A 39 -0.38 14.45 -7.76
CA LYS A 39 0.86 15.23 -7.69
C LYS A 39 0.63 16.61 -7.09
N ALA A 40 -0.37 17.33 -7.56
CA ALA A 40 -0.69 18.66 -7.05
C ALA A 40 -1.06 18.64 -5.56
N SER A 41 -1.86 17.67 -5.12
CA SER A 41 -2.22 17.48 -3.72
C SER A 41 -1.01 17.09 -2.86
N PHE A 42 -0.14 16.22 -3.35
CA PHE A 42 1.10 15.81 -2.69
C PHE A 42 2.04 17.01 -2.43
N GLU A 43 2.17 17.90 -3.41
CA GLU A 43 2.94 19.12 -3.29
C GLU A 43 2.28 20.12 -2.34
N ARG A 44 0.99 20.38 -2.50
CA ARG A 44 0.21 21.32 -1.70
C ARG A 44 0.18 20.96 -0.22
N THR A 45 0.03 19.67 0.10
CA THR A 45 -0.05 19.21 1.50
C THR A 45 1.31 18.98 2.15
N GLY A 46 2.41 19.21 1.43
CA GLY A 46 3.75 19.16 1.98
C GLY A 46 4.34 17.75 2.16
N CYS A 47 3.73 16.71 1.61
CA CYS A 47 4.23 15.33 1.70
C CYS A 47 5.68 15.20 1.20
N TRP A 48 6.04 16.00 0.19
CA TRP A 48 7.38 16.03 -0.40
C TRP A 48 8.49 16.45 0.56
N GLN A 49 8.18 17.21 1.60
CA GLN A 49 9.18 17.71 2.56
C GLN A 49 9.91 16.57 3.27
N CYS A 50 9.18 15.53 3.63
CA CYS A 50 9.75 14.34 4.27
C CYS A 50 10.02 13.21 3.27
N HIS A 51 9.10 13.01 2.31
CA HIS A 51 9.15 11.86 1.40
C HIS A 51 9.86 12.12 0.07
N GLY A 52 10.37 13.35 -0.16
CA GLY A 52 10.96 13.77 -1.44
C GLY A 52 9.93 14.05 -2.52
N HIS A 53 10.30 14.85 -3.53
CA HIS A 53 9.38 15.35 -4.57
C HIS A 53 8.68 14.26 -5.39
N GLN A 54 9.26 13.08 -5.45
CA GLN A 54 8.70 11.90 -6.12
C GLN A 54 8.40 10.75 -5.14
N GLY A 55 8.27 11.05 -3.85
CA GLY A 55 8.05 10.02 -2.84
C GLY A 55 9.19 9.00 -2.74
N GLN A 56 10.38 9.37 -3.24
CA GLN A 56 11.56 8.50 -3.24
C GLN A 56 12.17 8.28 -1.85
N GLY A 57 11.68 9.01 -0.86
CA GLY A 57 12.23 9.03 0.48
C GLY A 57 13.37 10.03 0.64
N GLY A 58 13.78 10.21 1.87
CA GLY A 58 14.86 11.09 2.27
C GLY A 58 15.28 10.79 3.71
N ARG A 59 15.99 11.72 4.30
CA ARG A 59 16.43 11.61 5.69
C ARG A 59 15.24 11.64 6.67
N GLU A 60 14.23 12.47 6.38
CA GLU A 60 13.12 12.76 7.30
C GLU A 60 11.92 11.80 7.12
N GLY A 61 11.85 11.06 6.01
CA GLY A 61 10.75 10.13 5.76
C GLY A 61 11.12 9.01 4.80
N PRO A 62 10.47 7.84 4.96
CA PRO A 62 10.74 6.70 4.11
C PRO A 62 10.25 6.90 2.68
N ARG A 63 10.74 6.05 1.77
CA ARG A 63 10.19 5.93 0.42
C ARG A 63 8.73 5.49 0.48
N ILE A 64 7.87 6.18 -0.25
CA ILE A 64 6.45 5.85 -0.43
C ILE A 64 6.04 5.65 -1.90
N ALA A 65 6.92 6.00 -2.84
CA ALA A 65 6.73 5.71 -4.26
C ALA A 65 6.91 4.22 -4.59
N SER A 66 6.52 3.82 -5.78
CA SER A 66 6.57 2.42 -6.23
C SER A 66 7.96 1.76 -6.03
N PRO A 67 8.00 0.52 -5.57
CA PRO A 67 6.89 -0.29 -5.09
C PRO A 67 6.29 0.28 -3.80
N VAL A 68 4.99 0.62 -3.83
CA VAL A 68 4.32 1.23 -2.66
C VAL A 68 4.24 0.20 -1.54
N PRO A 69 4.77 0.51 -0.35
CA PRO A 69 4.89 -0.48 0.73
C PRO A 69 3.55 -0.88 1.35
N LEU A 70 2.53 -0.02 1.24
CA LEU A 70 1.22 -0.24 1.86
C LEU A 70 0.12 -0.36 0.80
N ALA A 71 -0.75 -1.36 0.97
CA ALA A 71 -2.02 -1.43 0.26
C ALA A 71 -2.95 -0.28 0.70
N TRP A 72 -3.94 0.07 -0.14
CA TRP A 72 -4.81 1.22 0.10
C TRP A 72 -5.40 1.32 1.50
N PRO A 73 -6.02 0.27 2.08
CA PRO A 73 -6.62 0.38 3.42
C PRO A 73 -5.59 0.76 4.49
N ALA A 74 -4.40 0.16 4.44
CA ALA A 74 -3.33 0.47 5.39
C ALA A 74 -2.72 1.84 5.13
N PHE A 75 -2.53 2.23 3.86
CA PHE A 75 -2.03 3.54 3.47
C PHE A 75 -2.97 4.65 3.96
N SER A 76 -4.26 4.54 3.66
CA SER A 76 -5.25 5.56 4.05
C SER A 76 -5.39 5.65 5.57
N ALA A 77 -5.46 4.52 6.28
CA ALA A 77 -5.52 4.50 7.73
C ALA A 77 -4.27 5.14 8.35
N PHE A 78 -3.08 4.82 7.85
CA PHE A 78 -1.83 5.39 8.36
C PHE A 78 -1.80 6.91 8.20
N VAL A 79 -2.14 7.45 7.03
CA VAL A 79 -2.17 8.90 6.79
C VAL A 79 -3.16 9.61 7.72
N ARG A 80 -4.27 8.95 8.08
CA ARG A 80 -5.32 9.51 8.95
C ARG A 80 -4.99 9.45 10.44
N THR A 81 -4.24 8.45 10.88
CA THR A 81 -4.13 8.10 12.30
C THR A 81 -2.71 8.03 12.84
N THR A 82 -1.70 8.29 12.02
CA THR A 82 -0.30 8.24 12.46
C THR A 82 -0.06 9.14 13.68
N ARG A 83 0.83 8.69 14.56
CA ARG A 83 1.28 9.42 15.76
C ARG A 83 2.81 9.54 15.82
N ALA A 84 3.48 9.19 14.72
CA ALA A 84 4.92 9.36 14.56
C ALA A 84 5.24 10.80 14.12
N ASP A 85 6.43 11.03 13.61
CA ASP A 85 6.88 12.36 13.15
C ASP A 85 6.03 12.92 12.00
N MET A 86 5.39 12.04 11.21
CA MET A 86 4.43 12.45 10.20
C MET A 86 3.12 12.92 10.86
N PRO A 87 2.61 14.13 10.58
CA PRO A 87 1.33 14.58 11.14
C PRO A 87 0.15 13.82 10.55
N PRO A 88 -0.93 13.57 11.32
CA PRO A 88 -2.16 13.01 10.76
C PRO A 88 -2.91 14.03 9.91
N TYR A 89 -3.35 13.62 8.73
CA TYR A 89 -4.14 14.45 7.82
C TYR A 89 -5.62 14.10 7.96
N THR A 90 -6.41 15.00 8.53
CA THR A 90 -7.88 14.84 8.62
C THR A 90 -8.55 15.06 7.26
N GLU A 91 -9.81 14.64 7.11
CA GLU A 91 -10.59 14.84 5.87
C GLU A 91 -10.81 16.31 5.51
N ASN A 92 -10.78 17.20 6.51
CA ASN A 92 -10.88 18.65 6.29
C ASN A 92 -9.64 19.25 5.63
N VAL A 93 -8.48 18.64 5.81
CA VAL A 93 -7.20 19.10 5.24
C VAL A 93 -6.89 18.38 3.92
N LEU A 94 -7.23 17.11 3.85
CA LEU A 94 -6.99 16.24 2.70
C LEU A 94 -8.20 15.32 2.55
N SER A 95 -9.08 15.61 1.60
CA SER A 95 -10.27 14.81 1.34
C SER A 95 -9.91 13.35 0.98
N ASN A 96 -10.89 12.44 1.05
CA ASN A 96 -10.68 11.05 0.68
C ASN A 96 -10.34 10.90 -0.81
N GLN A 97 -10.88 11.74 -1.68
CA GLN A 97 -10.55 11.74 -3.10
C GLN A 97 -9.12 12.22 -3.34
N GLU A 98 -8.70 13.31 -2.72
CA GLU A 98 -7.32 13.80 -2.83
C GLU A 98 -6.31 12.77 -2.30
N LEU A 99 -6.64 12.06 -1.24
CA LEU A 99 -5.80 10.96 -0.73
C LEU A 99 -5.72 9.80 -1.72
N ALA A 100 -6.82 9.45 -2.39
CA ALA A 100 -6.83 8.45 -3.45
C ALA A 100 -6.00 8.90 -4.67
N ASP A 101 -6.10 10.19 -5.02
CA ASP A 101 -5.30 10.79 -6.08
C ASP A 101 -3.79 10.74 -5.75
N ILE A 102 -3.41 11.08 -4.52
CA ILE A 102 -2.02 10.94 -4.03
C ILE A 102 -1.57 9.47 -4.11
N TYR A 103 -2.40 8.53 -3.71
CA TYR A 103 -2.07 7.11 -3.80
C TYR A 103 -1.85 6.67 -5.25
N ALA A 104 -2.67 7.12 -6.19
CA ALA A 104 -2.48 6.88 -7.62
C ALA A 104 -1.16 7.50 -8.12
N TYR A 105 -0.85 8.73 -7.68
CA TYR A 105 0.40 9.41 -8.04
C TYR A 105 1.63 8.62 -7.56
N VAL A 106 1.72 8.28 -6.28
CA VAL A 106 2.92 7.59 -5.76
C VAL A 106 3.10 6.19 -6.36
N ARG A 107 2.02 5.55 -6.78
CA ARG A 107 2.05 4.27 -7.51
C ARG A 107 2.49 4.42 -8.96
N SER A 108 2.24 5.57 -9.59
CA SER A 108 2.62 5.82 -10.98
C SER A 108 4.11 6.08 -11.16
N ILE A 109 4.81 6.41 -10.08
CA ILE A 109 6.25 6.69 -10.12
C ILE A 109 7.01 5.37 -10.24
N PRO A 110 7.86 5.21 -11.28
CA PRO A 110 8.60 3.97 -11.47
C PRO A 110 9.60 3.73 -10.32
N PRO A 111 9.97 2.48 -10.05
CA PRO A 111 11.05 2.18 -9.12
C PRO A 111 12.36 2.81 -9.59
N ALA A 112 13.23 3.15 -8.64
CA ALA A 112 14.56 3.64 -8.98
C ALA A 112 15.31 2.59 -9.82
N PRO A 113 16.08 2.99 -10.83
CA PRO A 113 16.92 2.08 -11.59
C PRO A 113 17.91 1.38 -10.66
N ASP A 114 18.27 0.14 -10.99
CA ASP A 114 19.32 -0.56 -10.25
C ASP A 114 20.64 0.23 -10.40
N PHE A 115 21.27 0.57 -9.29
CA PHE A 115 22.52 1.33 -9.28
C PHE A 115 23.63 0.65 -10.11
N LYS A 116 23.59 -0.68 -10.26
CA LYS A 116 24.52 -1.46 -11.08
C LYS A 116 24.42 -1.13 -12.57
N THR A 117 23.24 -0.64 -13.00
CA THR A 117 23.04 -0.20 -14.39
C THR A 117 23.55 1.21 -14.65
N ILE A 118 23.98 1.94 -13.61
CA ILE A 118 24.53 3.30 -13.68
C ILE A 118 26.06 3.19 -13.53
N PRO A 119 26.84 3.31 -14.60
CA PRO A 119 28.28 2.98 -14.58
C PRO A 119 29.07 3.70 -13.48
N MET A 120 28.77 4.99 -13.25
CA MET A 120 29.41 5.79 -12.21
C MET A 120 29.14 5.24 -10.81
N LEU A 121 27.89 4.93 -10.48
CA LEU A 121 27.51 4.42 -9.16
C LEU A 121 28.05 3.01 -8.94
N ASN A 122 28.00 2.16 -9.96
CA ASN A 122 28.57 0.81 -9.90
C ASN A 122 30.09 0.86 -9.65
N GLY A 123 30.81 1.75 -10.34
CA GLY A 123 32.25 1.95 -10.12
C GLY A 123 32.57 2.38 -8.68
N MET A 124 31.84 3.36 -8.14
CA MET A 124 32.03 3.83 -6.76
C MET A 124 31.81 2.72 -5.73
N MET A 125 30.77 1.91 -5.90
CA MET A 125 30.46 0.81 -4.98
C MET A 125 31.49 -0.31 -5.04
N THR A 126 32.01 -0.61 -6.22
CA THR A 126 33.10 -1.61 -6.40
C THR A 126 34.37 -1.15 -5.71
N THR A 127 34.77 0.10 -5.88
CA THR A 127 35.96 0.68 -5.22
C THR A 127 35.83 0.68 -3.71
N ALA A 128 34.66 1.10 -3.17
CA ALA A 128 34.41 1.10 -1.74
C ALA A 128 34.44 -0.30 -1.11
N SER A 129 34.01 -1.32 -1.86
CA SER A 129 34.05 -2.73 -1.40
C SER A 129 35.47 -3.27 -1.38
N ALA A 130 36.35 -2.82 -2.28
CA ALA A 130 37.75 -3.26 -2.33
C ALA A 130 38.63 -2.66 -1.23
N GLN A 131 38.13 -1.61 -0.53
CA GLN A 131 38.86 -0.89 0.53
C GLN A 131 38.51 -1.40 1.94
N ARG A 132 37.64 -2.40 2.09
CA ARG A 132 37.25 -3.02 3.37
C ARG A 132 37.92 -4.38 3.55
#